data_67deaa4c7af2aea7d1b4ea7e88cdbb05
#
_entry.id   67deaa4c7af2aea7d1b4ea7e88cdbb05
#
_cell.length_a   1.000
_cell.length_b   1.000
_cell.length_c   1.000
_cell.angle_alpha   90.00
_cell.angle_beta   90.00
_cell.angle_gamma   90.00
#
_symmetry.space_group_name_H-M   'P 1'
#
loop_
_entity.id
_entity.type
_entity.pdbx_description
1 polymer ?
#
loop_
_entity_poly.entity_id
_entity_poly.type
_entity_poly.pdbx_seq_one_letter_code
_entity_poly.pdbx_strand_id
1 'polypeptide(L)'
;PILCLGENQQTRLNFEHIDFVRNQLRESVKNFNKWDSIILAYEPLWAIGTGVACEPNDAIEMINAIRSELKIISGIDEIPILYGGSVSSNNISNLIDSGDIDGALIGSSSMDPEEFSKIIDICRSVWKV
;
A
#
# COMPACT_ATOMS: atom_id res chain seq x y z
N PRO A 1 -7.32 10.29 8.50
CA PRO A 1 -7.83 8.97 8.12
C PRO A 1 -6.82 8.20 7.26
N ILE A 2 -6.94 6.86 7.25
CA ILE A 2 -6.25 6.00 6.29
C ILE A 2 -7.33 5.43 5.36
N LEU A 3 -7.25 5.73 4.08
CA LEU A 3 -8.15 5.18 3.06
C LEU A 3 -7.54 3.91 2.46
N CYS A 4 -8.18 2.78 2.71
CA CYS A 4 -7.75 1.47 2.19
C CYS A 4 -8.40 1.21 0.83
N LEU A 5 -7.59 0.80 -0.14
CA LEU A 5 -7.98 0.49 -1.51
C LEU A 5 -7.36 -0.84 -1.93
N GLY A 6 -8.10 -1.64 -2.67
CA GLY A 6 -7.55 -2.90 -3.18
C GLY A 6 -8.58 -3.72 -3.93
N GLU A 7 -8.07 -4.60 -4.76
CA GLU A 7 -8.85 -5.50 -5.60
C GLU A 7 -8.91 -6.91 -5.02
N ASN A 8 -9.90 -7.67 -5.42
CA ASN A 8 -9.99 -9.10 -5.17
C ASN A 8 -9.23 -9.91 -6.23
N GLN A 9 -9.05 -11.21 -5.96
CA GLN A 9 -8.31 -12.12 -6.83
C GLN A 9 -8.91 -12.21 -8.24
N GLN A 10 -10.24 -12.24 -8.38
CA GLN A 10 -10.88 -12.37 -9.69
C GLN A 10 -10.60 -11.14 -10.57
N THR A 11 -10.72 -9.94 -9.99
CA THR A 11 -10.40 -8.69 -10.68
C THR A 11 -8.94 -8.67 -11.17
N ARG A 12 -8.01 -9.19 -10.35
CA ARG A 12 -6.61 -9.28 -10.73
C ARG A 12 -6.37 -10.29 -11.85
N LEU A 13 -6.97 -11.47 -11.79
CA LEU A 13 -6.87 -12.50 -12.84
C LEU A 13 -7.44 -12.02 -14.18
N ASN A 14 -8.44 -11.15 -14.16
CA ASN A 14 -9.02 -10.55 -15.36
C ASN A 14 -8.18 -9.38 -15.92
N PHE A 15 -7.07 -9.00 -15.27
CA PHE A 15 -6.26 -7.82 -15.62
C PHE A 15 -7.01 -6.49 -15.54
N GLU A 16 -8.03 -6.40 -14.68
CA GLU A 16 -8.88 -5.22 -14.47
C GLU A 16 -8.48 -4.42 -13.21
N HIS A 17 -7.46 -4.88 -12.48
CA HIS A 17 -7.10 -4.40 -11.14
C HIS A 17 -6.72 -2.92 -11.10
N ILE A 18 -5.97 -2.42 -12.09
CA ILE A 18 -5.56 -1.00 -12.15
C ILE A 18 -6.78 -0.09 -12.29
N ASP A 19 -7.63 -0.37 -13.27
CA ASP A 19 -8.82 0.44 -13.51
C ASP A 19 -9.84 0.34 -12.36
N PHE A 20 -9.96 -0.85 -11.77
CA PHE A 20 -10.81 -1.08 -10.61
C PHE A 20 -10.37 -0.21 -9.43
N VAL A 21 -9.09 -0.24 -9.06
CA VAL A 21 -8.58 0.51 -7.90
C VAL A 21 -8.60 2.02 -8.16
N ARG A 22 -8.30 2.47 -9.38
CA ARG A 22 -8.46 3.88 -9.76
C ARG A 22 -9.89 4.37 -9.63
N ASN A 23 -10.87 3.58 -10.08
CA ASN A 23 -12.28 3.90 -9.93
C ASN A 23 -12.71 3.90 -8.46
N GLN A 24 -12.24 2.91 -7.67
CA GLN A 24 -12.48 2.86 -6.24
C GLN A 24 -11.96 4.12 -5.54
N LEU A 25 -10.75 4.58 -5.91
CA LEU A 25 -10.18 5.83 -5.39
C LEU A 25 -11.08 7.03 -5.75
N ARG A 26 -11.40 7.22 -7.03
CA ARG A 26 -12.24 8.35 -7.50
C ARG A 26 -13.55 8.46 -6.74
N GLU A 27 -14.25 7.33 -6.60
CA GLU A 27 -15.54 7.32 -5.89
C GLU A 27 -15.38 7.57 -4.39
N SER A 28 -14.33 7.02 -3.77
CA SER A 28 -14.07 7.16 -2.33
C SER A 28 -13.73 8.61 -1.93
N VAL A 29 -13.04 9.35 -2.80
CA VAL A 29 -12.61 10.72 -2.49
C VAL A 29 -13.48 11.79 -3.16
N LYS A 30 -14.63 11.41 -3.69
CA LYS A 30 -15.57 12.34 -4.30
C LYS A 30 -15.95 13.45 -3.32
N ASN A 31 -15.69 14.70 -3.68
CA ASN A 31 -15.86 15.90 -2.83
C ASN A 31 -14.90 15.99 -1.63
N PHE A 32 -13.85 15.18 -1.55
CA PHE A 32 -12.82 15.30 -0.53
C PHE A 32 -11.81 16.41 -0.92
N ASN A 33 -11.43 17.23 0.07
CA ASN A 33 -10.52 18.38 -0.16
C ASN A 33 -9.46 18.59 0.93
N LYS A 34 -9.35 17.65 1.89
CA LYS A 34 -8.35 17.74 2.98
C LYS A 34 -7.18 16.79 2.75
N TRP A 35 -6.52 16.98 1.63
CA TRP A 35 -5.46 16.09 1.13
C TRP A 35 -4.22 16.04 2.02
N ASP A 36 -3.97 17.08 2.82
CA ASP A 36 -2.91 17.18 3.82
C ASP A 36 -3.14 16.30 5.06
N SER A 37 -4.34 15.75 5.21
CA SER A 37 -4.76 14.96 6.37
C SER A 37 -5.11 13.50 6.05
N ILE A 38 -4.80 13.01 4.85
CA ILE A 38 -5.11 11.64 4.44
C ILE A 38 -3.85 10.84 4.17
N ILE A 39 -3.91 9.57 4.51
CA ILE A 39 -2.94 8.53 4.12
C ILE A 39 -3.72 7.50 3.31
N LEU A 40 -3.14 6.94 2.28
CA LEU A 40 -3.71 5.82 1.57
C LEU A 40 -3.01 4.51 1.95
N ALA A 41 -3.73 3.39 1.81
CA ALA A 41 -3.14 2.07 1.93
C ALA A 41 -3.61 1.19 0.77
N TYR A 42 -2.67 0.61 0.04
CA TYR A 42 -2.99 -0.43 -0.94
C TYR A 42 -3.08 -1.79 -0.24
N GLU A 43 -4.24 -2.38 -0.26
CA GLU A 43 -4.55 -3.65 0.38
C GLU A 43 -5.03 -4.67 -0.66
N PRO A 44 -4.12 -5.45 -1.30
CA PRO A 44 -4.54 -6.54 -2.18
C PRO A 44 -5.33 -7.58 -1.38
N LEU A 45 -6.68 -7.63 -1.54
CA LEU A 45 -7.56 -8.47 -0.72
C LEU A 45 -7.19 -9.96 -0.80
N TRP A 46 -6.62 -10.38 -1.93
CA TRP A 46 -6.15 -11.76 -2.15
C TRP A 46 -4.86 -12.11 -1.38
N ALA A 47 -4.13 -11.10 -0.86
CA ALA A 47 -2.91 -11.26 -0.09
C ALA A 47 -3.09 -10.98 1.42
N ILE A 48 -4.29 -10.58 1.87
CA ILE A 48 -4.55 -10.28 3.29
C ILE A 48 -4.89 -11.56 4.05
N GLY A 49 -4.08 -11.91 5.03
CA GLY A 49 -4.35 -13.05 5.92
C GLY A 49 -4.33 -14.43 5.26
N THR A 50 -3.94 -14.52 3.99
CA THR A 50 -3.92 -15.77 3.22
C THR A 50 -2.57 -16.49 3.30
N GLY A 51 -1.53 -15.81 3.78
CA GLY A 51 -0.15 -16.29 3.71
C GLY A 51 0.47 -16.15 2.31
N VAL A 52 -0.29 -15.69 1.31
CA VAL A 52 0.22 -15.37 -0.02
C VAL A 52 0.73 -13.94 0.02
N ALA A 53 2.01 -13.73 -0.21
CA ALA A 53 2.57 -12.40 -0.35
C ALA A 53 2.32 -11.86 -1.76
N CYS A 54 1.99 -10.58 -1.87
CA CYS A 54 2.05 -9.88 -3.14
C CYS A 54 3.52 -9.70 -3.54
N GLU A 55 3.85 -10.00 -4.80
CA GLU A 55 5.20 -9.74 -5.29
C GLU A 55 5.50 -8.23 -5.22
N PRO A 56 6.73 -7.84 -4.85
CA PRO A 56 7.09 -6.42 -4.72
C PRO A 56 6.78 -5.59 -5.97
N ASN A 57 7.05 -6.12 -7.15
CA ASN A 57 6.77 -5.43 -8.42
C ASN A 57 5.27 -5.17 -8.62
N ASP A 58 4.42 -6.11 -8.24
CA ASP A 58 2.96 -5.97 -8.31
C ASP A 58 2.45 -4.89 -7.35
N ALA A 59 3.02 -4.84 -6.15
CA ALA A 59 2.69 -3.80 -5.16
C ALA A 59 3.12 -2.42 -5.65
N ILE A 60 4.33 -2.30 -6.19
CA ILE A 60 4.89 -1.06 -6.75
C ILE A 60 4.05 -0.58 -7.94
N GLU A 61 3.68 -1.47 -8.87
CA GLU A 61 2.82 -1.13 -10.01
C GLU A 61 1.50 -0.49 -9.54
N MET A 62 0.84 -1.11 -8.57
CA MET A 62 -0.43 -0.61 -8.05
C MET A 62 -0.28 0.71 -7.28
N ILE A 63 0.75 0.83 -6.45
CA ILE A 63 1.01 2.08 -5.72
C ILE A 63 1.32 3.23 -6.67
N ASN A 64 2.10 2.98 -7.74
CA ASN A 64 2.35 3.98 -8.77
C ASN A 64 1.09 4.34 -9.56
N ALA A 65 0.20 3.39 -9.83
CA ALA A 65 -1.11 3.66 -10.44
C ALA A 65 -2.01 4.52 -9.54
N ILE A 66 -2.03 4.25 -8.22
CA ILE A 66 -2.75 5.04 -7.22
C ILE A 66 -2.15 6.45 -7.13
N ARG A 67 -0.83 6.57 -7.04
CA ARG A 67 -0.12 7.86 -6.96
C ARG A 67 -0.39 8.73 -8.18
N SER A 68 -0.34 8.15 -9.37
CA SER A 68 -0.65 8.85 -10.62
C SER A 68 -2.09 9.36 -10.64
N GLU A 69 -3.04 8.56 -10.18
CA GLU A 69 -4.44 8.94 -10.10
C GLU A 69 -4.69 10.02 -9.05
N LEU A 70 -4.05 9.91 -7.88
CA LEU A 70 -4.09 10.95 -6.83
C LEU A 70 -3.62 12.30 -7.35
N LYS A 71 -2.51 12.32 -8.09
CA LYS A 71 -1.99 13.54 -8.69
C LYS A 71 -3.00 14.19 -9.63
N ILE A 72 -3.71 13.39 -10.43
CA ILE A 72 -4.76 13.90 -11.33
C ILE A 72 -5.92 14.52 -10.55
N ILE A 73 -6.34 13.88 -9.44
CA ILE A 73 -7.50 14.32 -8.66
C ILE A 73 -7.17 15.49 -7.74
N SER A 74 -6.04 15.43 -7.02
CA SER A 74 -5.68 16.38 -5.97
C SER A 74 -4.73 17.49 -6.41
N GLY A 75 -3.93 17.24 -7.44
CA GLY A 75 -2.80 18.09 -7.82
C GLY A 75 -1.57 17.97 -6.92
N ILE A 76 -1.56 17.01 -5.96
CA ILE A 76 -0.50 16.85 -4.95
C ILE A 76 0.27 15.56 -5.22
N ASP A 77 1.60 15.64 -5.18
CA ASP A 77 2.49 14.50 -5.42
C ASP A 77 2.84 13.70 -4.14
N GLU A 78 2.80 14.34 -2.97
CA GLU A 78 3.38 13.84 -1.73
C GLU A 78 2.35 13.30 -0.72
N ILE A 79 1.26 12.69 -1.22
CA ILE A 79 0.32 12.00 -0.32
C ILE A 79 0.90 10.62 0.00
N PRO A 80 1.08 10.26 1.29
CA PRO A 80 1.66 8.98 1.66
C PRO A 80 0.79 7.79 1.23
N ILE A 81 1.42 6.75 0.66
CA ILE A 81 0.76 5.51 0.25
C ILE A 81 1.48 4.33 0.91
N LEU A 82 0.78 3.63 1.79
CA LEU A 82 1.25 2.45 2.49
C LEU A 82 0.94 1.18 1.71
N TYR A 83 1.75 0.15 1.90
CA TYR A 83 1.40 -1.21 1.54
C TYR A 83 0.73 -1.93 2.71
N GLY A 84 -0.45 -2.52 2.52
CA GLY A 84 -1.26 -3.17 3.55
C GLY A 84 -1.55 -4.65 3.31
N GLY A 85 -0.80 -5.32 2.45
CA GLY A 85 -0.87 -6.79 2.31
C GLY A 85 -0.12 -7.52 3.42
N SER A 86 0.25 -8.79 3.19
CA SER A 86 1.07 -9.56 4.13
C SER A 86 2.46 -8.96 4.28
N VAL A 87 2.76 -8.44 5.49
CA VAL A 87 4.05 -7.84 5.85
C VAL A 87 4.68 -8.62 6.98
N SER A 88 5.98 -8.93 6.83
CA SER A 88 6.83 -9.59 7.83
C SER A 88 8.26 -9.08 7.74
N SER A 89 9.10 -9.39 8.72
CA SER A 89 10.53 -9.09 8.68
C SER A 89 11.24 -9.72 7.48
N ASN A 90 10.69 -10.79 6.90
CA ASN A 90 11.28 -11.47 5.75
C ASN A 90 11.04 -10.76 4.40
N ASN A 91 9.99 -9.95 4.27
CA ASN A 91 9.61 -9.35 3.00
C ASN A 91 9.61 -7.81 2.97
N ILE A 92 9.57 -7.15 4.13
CA ILE A 92 9.45 -5.69 4.21
C ILE A 92 10.58 -4.95 3.48
N SER A 93 11.83 -5.43 3.58
CA SER A 93 12.96 -4.82 2.90
C SER A 93 12.73 -4.71 1.38
N ASN A 94 12.30 -5.80 0.76
CA ASN A 94 12.07 -5.84 -0.69
C ASN A 94 10.89 -4.96 -1.13
N LEU A 95 9.91 -4.75 -0.25
CA LEU A 95 8.77 -3.89 -0.52
C LEU A 95 9.15 -2.40 -0.52
N ILE A 96 9.99 -1.97 0.42
CA ILE A 96 10.31 -0.54 0.63
C ILE A 96 11.59 -0.07 -0.05
N ASP A 97 12.42 -0.98 -0.58
CA ASP A 97 13.73 -0.66 -1.17
C ASP A 97 13.62 0.19 -2.44
N SER A 98 12.52 0.09 -3.18
CA SER A 98 12.28 0.88 -4.39
C SER A 98 12.13 2.38 -4.14
N GLY A 99 11.72 2.76 -2.93
CA GLY A 99 11.35 4.14 -2.59
C GLY A 99 9.97 4.58 -3.09
N ASP A 100 9.21 3.71 -3.77
CA ASP A 100 7.85 4.01 -4.25
C ASP A 100 6.79 3.87 -3.16
N ILE A 101 7.09 3.08 -2.11
CA ILE A 101 6.20 2.74 -0.99
C ILE A 101 6.61 3.56 0.22
N ASP A 102 5.71 4.40 0.75
CA ASP A 102 6.02 5.32 1.84
C ASP A 102 5.95 4.66 3.23
N GLY A 103 5.45 3.43 3.33
CA GLY A 103 5.35 2.71 4.59
C GLY A 103 4.52 1.44 4.49
N ALA A 104 4.21 0.85 5.64
CA ALA A 104 3.41 -0.36 5.71
C ALA A 104 2.29 -0.25 6.74
N LEU A 105 1.12 -0.80 6.40
CA LEU A 105 0.02 -1.03 7.32
C LEU A 105 0.08 -2.48 7.78
N ILE A 106 0.56 -2.70 9.01
CA ILE A 106 0.94 -4.03 9.50
C ILE A 106 -0.19 -4.63 10.34
N GLY A 107 -0.70 -5.78 9.90
CA GLY A 107 -1.75 -6.52 10.59
C GLY A 107 -1.20 -7.46 11.67
N SER A 108 -1.36 -8.78 11.50
CA SER A 108 -1.04 -9.80 12.52
C SER A 108 0.41 -9.78 13.01
N SER A 109 1.37 -9.43 12.16
CA SER A 109 2.78 -9.30 12.56
C SER A 109 3.03 -8.22 13.62
N SER A 110 2.11 -7.25 13.77
CA SER A 110 2.20 -6.23 14.82
C SER A 110 1.79 -6.73 16.20
N MET A 111 1.16 -7.92 16.30
CA MET A 111 0.78 -8.53 17.57
C MET A 111 1.94 -9.29 18.23
N ASP A 112 3.01 -9.59 17.49
CA ASP A 112 4.24 -10.16 18.01
C ASP A 112 5.28 -9.04 18.18
N PRO A 113 5.63 -8.66 19.43
CA PRO A 113 6.57 -7.55 19.68
C PRO A 113 7.96 -7.76 19.09
N GLU A 114 8.45 -8.99 19.03
CA GLU A 114 9.77 -9.29 18.48
C GLU A 114 9.77 -9.15 16.95
N GLU A 115 8.73 -9.68 16.31
CA GLU A 115 8.57 -9.56 14.86
C GLU A 115 8.36 -8.10 14.46
N PHE A 116 7.52 -7.37 15.17
CA PHE A 116 7.29 -5.95 14.90
C PHE A 116 8.55 -5.10 15.09
N SER A 117 9.33 -5.37 16.14
CA SER A 117 10.62 -4.70 16.36
C SER A 117 11.61 -4.93 15.20
N LYS A 118 11.71 -6.17 14.70
CA LYS A 118 12.55 -6.50 13.53
C LYS A 118 12.12 -5.72 12.29
N ILE A 119 10.81 -5.64 12.05
CA ILE A 119 10.27 -4.87 10.91
C ILE A 119 10.69 -3.40 11.02
N ILE A 120 10.55 -2.79 12.21
CA ILE A 120 10.96 -1.40 12.45
C ILE A 120 12.46 -1.21 12.19
N ASP A 121 13.32 -2.10 12.71
CA ASP A 121 14.77 -2.00 12.53
C ASP A 121 15.18 -2.12 11.07
N ILE A 122 14.52 -2.99 10.29
CA ILE A 122 14.73 -3.10 8.84
C ILE A 122 14.33 -1.80 8.15
N CYS A 123 13.14 -1.27 8.43
CA CYS A 123 12.68 -0.01 7.85
C CYS A 123 13.65 1.15 8.14
N ARG A 124 14.12 1.27 9.38
CA ARG A 124 15.11 2.28 9.76
C ARG A 124 16.41 2.15 8.99
N SER A 125 16.86 0.93 8.72
CA SER A 125 18.09 0.68 7.98
C SER A 125 17.96 1.05 6.49
N VAL A 126 16.81 0.77 5.88
CA VAL A 126 16.55 1.10 4.46
C VAL A 126 16.38 2.60 4.28
N TRP A 127 15.58 3.25 5.11
CA TRP A 127 15.32 4.70 5.02
C TRP A 127 16.40 5.57 5.67
N LYS A 128 17.42 4.97 6.33
CA LYS A 128 18.54 5.66 6.99
C LYS A 128 18.10 6.71 8.01
N VAL A 129 17.09 6.38 8.81
CA VAL A 129 16.54 7.22 9.87
C VAL A 129 16.82 6.68 11.27
#